data_9819824d9078a28b99509c9415b78084
#
_entry.id   9819824d9078a28b99509c9415b78084
#
_cell.length_a   1.000
_cell.length_b   1.000
_cell.length_c   1.000
_cell.angle_alpha   90.00
_cell.angle_beta   90.00
_cell.angle_gamma   90.00
#
_symmetry.space_group_name_H-M   'P 1'
#
loop_
_entity.id
_entity.type
_entity.pdbx_description
1 polymer ?
#
loop_
_entity_poly.entity_id
_entity_poly.type
_entity_poly.pdbx_seq_one_letter_code
_entity_poly.pdbx_strand_id
1 'polypeptide(L)'
;MHLDRITVVYFVALVVAVILHEISHGVVALWFGDDTAKRAGRLTLNPVPHVDPFGSIILPALGALAGIPVIGWAKPVPVNPSRMRNGRRDMLFVSLAGPGTNFLLASAAAIFARWQFHGTGQSIIYLDQLPSVVLFPLLFAIVNLFLGVFNFLPIPPLDGAAIVERVLPPRWLPRWYQFRQYGILVLFLLVFLTSFPSKVFDPFLARLYRFVLR
;
A
#
# COMPACT_ATOMS: atom_id res chain seq x y z
N MET A 1 19.99 15.98 -11.26
CA MET A 1 18.70 15.30 -11.36
C MET A 1 17.62 16.29 -10.94
N HIS A 2 16.89 16.89 -11.90
CA HIS A 2 15.76 17.75 -11.56
C HIS A 2 14.60 16.84 -11.17
N LEU A 3 14.22 16.86 -9.88
CA LEU A 3 12.98 16.24 -9.44
C LEU A 3 11.84 17.05 -10.04
N ASP A 4 11.10 16.46 -10.96
CA ASP A 4 9.92 17.08 -11.51
C ASP A 4 8.80 17.16 -10.46
N ARG A 5 7.86 18.06 -10.66
CA ARG A 5 6.73 18.29 -9.75
C ARG A 5 5.93 17.01 -9.50
N ILE A 6 5.72 16.19 -10.53
CA ILE A 6 4.93 14.96 -10.44
C ILE A 6 5.63 13.96 -9.51
N THR A 7 6.93 13.78 -9.67
CA THR A 7 7.73 12.87 -8.81
C THR A 7 7.68 13.29 -7.35
N VAL A 8 7.80 14.58 -7.04
CA VAL A 8 7.72 15.07 -5.65
C VAL A 8 6.34 14.81 -5.07
N VAL A 9 5.27 15.15 -5.79
CA VAL A 9 3.89 14.96 -5.35
C VAL A 9 3.58 13.47 -5.17
N TYR A 10 4.03 12.62 -6.09
CA TYR A 10 3.88 11.16 -5.99
C TYR A 10 4.58 10.61 -4.74
N PHE A 11 5.82 11.05 -4.48
CA PHE A 11 6.58 10.61 -3.31
C PHE A 11 5.89 11.00 -2.00
N VAL A 12 5.40 12.24 -1.89
CA VAL A 12 4.65 12.69 -0.71
C VAL A 12 3.36 11.86 -0.54
N ALA A 13 2.63 11.63 -1.64
CA ALA A 13 1.42 10.81 -1.63
C ALA A 13 1.71 9.37 -1.16
N LEU A 14 2.82 8.79 -1.63
CA LEU A 14 3.26 7.44 -1.24
C LEU A 14 3.59 7.35 0.25
N VAL A 15 4.38 8.29 0.76
CA VAL A 15 4.76 8.32 2.19
C VAL A 15 3.52 8.40 3.08
N VAL A 16 2.59 9.32 2.77
CA VAL A 16 1.35 9.47 3.53
C VAL A 16 0.49 8.22 3.46
N ALA A 17 0.32 7.64 2.26
CA ALA A 17 -0.48 6.44 2.06
C ALA A 17 0.06 5.24 2.84
N VAL A 18 1.38 5.02 2.82
CA VAL A 18 2.04 3.91 3.55
C VAL A 18 1.91 4.11 5.06
N ILE A 19 2.11 5.33 5.58
CA ILE A 19 1.97 5.60 7.02
C ILE A 19 0.54 5.31 7.50
N LEU A 20 -0.47 5.75 6.76
CA LEU A 20 -1.88 5.50 7.12
C LEU A 20 -2.23 4.02 7.04
N HIS A 21 -1.71 3.31 6.04
CA HIS A 21 -1.81 1.86 5.91
C HIS A 21 -1.24 1.15 7.15
N GLU A 22 -0.01 1.45 7.54
CA GLU A 22 0.67 0.85 8.69
C GLU A 22 -0.04 1.18 10.01
N ILE A 23 -0.46 2.44 10.20
CA ILE A 23 -1.21 2.84 11.39
C ILE A 23 -2.51 2.06 11.49
N SER A 24 -3.21 1.80 10.39
CA SER A 24 -4.48 1.09 10.39
C SER A 24 -4.35 -0.34 10.93
N HIS A 25 -3.27 -1.06 10.59
CA HIS A 25 -2.96 -2.36 11.19
C HIS A 25 -2.83 -2.25 12.71
N GLY A 26 -2.05 -1.28 13.19
CA GLY A 26 -1.82 -1.09 14.63
C GLY A 26 -3.07 -0.66 15.40
N VAL A 27 -3.94 0.17 14.80
CA VAL A 27 -5.20 0.61 15.40
C VAL A 27 -6.17 -0.57 15.52
N VAL A 28 -6.32 -1.36 14.46
CA VAL A 28 -7.20 -2.54 14.48
C VAL A 28 -6.65 -3.61 15.43
N ALA A 29 -5.32 -3.82 15.50
CA ALA A 29 -4.71 -4.70 16.49
C ALA A 29 -5.03 -4.25 17.92
N LEU A 30 -4.95 -2.94 18.20
CA LEU A 30 -5.30 -2.36 19.49
C LEU A 30 -6.79 -2.61 19.85
N TRP A 31 -7.71 -2.50 18.89
CA TRP A 31 -9.13 -2.82 19.12
C TRP A 31 -9.36 -4.29 19.51
N PHE A 32 -8.54 -5.19 19.00
CA PHE A 32 -8.56 -6.61 19.37
C PHE A 32 -7.77 -6.94 20.63
N GLY A 33 -7.13 -5.96 21.29
CA GLY A 33 -6.44 -6.09 22.57
C GLY A 33 -4.92 -6.14 22.48
N ASP A 34 -4.33 -6.06 21.28
CA ASP A 34 -2.89 -5.99 21.11
C ASP A 34 -2.40 -4.54 21.12
N ASP A 35 -1.78 -4.13 22.21
CA ASP A 35 -1.21 -2.80 22.40
C ASP A 35 0.28 -2.67 21.99
N THR A 36 0.82 -3.67 21.31
CA THR A 36 2.25 -3.73 20.93
C THR A 36 2.65 -2.52 20.09
N ALA A 37 1.88 -2.20 19.06
CA ALA A 37 2.12 -1.02 18.19
C ALA A 37 2.09 0.30 18.97
N LYS A 38 1.12 0.45 19.89
CA LYS A 38 0.97 1.62 20.74
C LYS A 38 2.19 1.80 21.65
N ARG A 39 2.62 0.73 22.35
CA ARG A 39 3.81 0.76 23.23
C ARG A 39 5.09 1.03 22.46
N ALA A 40 5.18 0.57 21.21
CA ALA A 40 6.32 0.84 20.34
C ALA A 40 6.32 2.26 19.73
N GLY A 41 5.34 3.12 20.06
CA GLY A 41 5.23 4.48 19.52
C GLY A 41 4.96 4.54 18.02
N ARG A 42 4.35 3.43 17.45
CA ARG A 42 4.16 3.30 16.01
C ARG A 42 2.80 3.83 15.52
N LEU A 43 1.89 4.21 16.42
CA LEU A 43 0.61 4.84 16.08
C LEU A 43 0.78 6.36 15.97
N THR A 44 1.58 6.81 15.01
CA THR A 44 1.94 8.20 14.78
C THR A 44 2.02 8.54 13.31
N LEU A 45 1.64 9.75 12.93
CA LEU A 45 1.81 10.28 11.58
C LEU A 45 3.25 10.75 11.28
N ASN A 46 4.12 10.77 12.28
CA ASN A 46 5.54 11.05 12.07
C ASN A 46 6.14 9.95 11.18
N PRO A 47 6.75 10.27 10.01
CA PRO A 47 7.33 9.26 9.13
C PRO A 47 8.55 8.54 9.72
N VAL A 48 9.29 9.18 10.59
CA VAL A 48 10.58 8.66 11.09
C VAL A 48 10.48 7.26 11.70
N PRO A 49 9.51 6.93 12.58
CA PRO A 49 9.38 5.58 13.11
C PRO A 49 9.06 4.52 12.04
N HIS A 50 8.51 4.90 10.88
CA HIS A 50 8.12 4.01 9.79
C HIS A 50 9.23 3.79 8.76
N VAL A 51 10.34 4.51 8.86
CA VAL A 51 11.50 4.32 7.97
C VAL A 51 12.24 3.04 8.36
N ASP A 52 12.47 2.19 7.38
CA ASP A 52 13.45 1.10 7.44
C ASP A 52 14.74 1.55 6.74
N PRO A 53 15.89 1.59 7.43
CA PRO A 53 17.13 2.09 6.82
C PRO A 53 17.53 1.36 5.55
N PHE A 54 17.32 0.05 5.51
CA PHE A 54 17.66 -0.77 4.35
C PHE A 54 16.59 -0.66 3.24
N GLY A 55 15.33 -0.92 3.59
CA GLY A 55 14.23 -0.96 2.62
C GLY A 55 13.78 0.40 2.12
N SER A 56 13.82 1.44 2.97
CA SER A 56 13.34 2.78 2.60
C SER A 56 14.42 3.71 2.05
N ILE A 57 15.74 3.40 2.28
CA ILE A 57 16.82 4.30 1.91
C ILE A 57 17.85 3.57 1.03
N ILE A 58 18.51 2.51 1.56
CA ILE A 58 19.66 1.90 0.88
C ILE A 58 19.23 1.24 -0.43
N LEU A 59 18.21 0.41 -0.40
CA LEU A 59 17.78 -0.34 -1.58
C LEU A 59 17.23 0.58 -2.69
N PRO A 60 16.36 1.58 -2.41
CA PRO A 60 15.98 2.57 -3.40
C PRO A 60 17.16 3.34 -4.01
N ALA A 61 18.14 3.73 -3.19
CA ALA A 61 19.33 4.43 -3.67
C ALA A 61 20.18 3.56 -4.60
N LEU A 62 20.41 2.29 -4.24
CA LEU A 62 21.12 1.32 -5.10
C LEU A 62 20.37 1.07 -6.40
N GLY A 63 19.04 0.92 -6.35
CA GLY A 63 18.22 0.76 -7.55
C GLY A 63 18.36 1.95 -8.50
N ALA A 64 18.26 3.18 -7.98
CA ALA A 64 18.42 4.40 -8.74
C ALA A 64 19.82 4.52 -9.37
N LEU A 65 20.88 4.15 -8.64
CA LEU A 65 22.26 4.14 -9.15
C LEU A 65 22.48 3.07 -10.22
N ALA A 66 21.85 1.91 -10.08
CA ALA A 66 21.95 0.81 -11.03
C ALA A 66 21.03 0.96 -12.26
N GLY A 67 20.17 1.99 -12.31
CA GLY A 67 19.21 2.18 -13.40
C GLY A 67 18.12 1.13 -13.47
N ILE A 68 17.86 0.43 -12.35
CA ILE A 68 16.78 -0.57 -12.23
C ILE A 68 15.58 0.01 -11.49
N PRO A 69 14.38 -0.58 -11.64
CA PRO A 69 13.20 -0.12 -10.91
C PRO A 69 13.45 -0.03 -9.41
N VAL A 70 13.08 1.10 -8.83
CA VAL A 70 13.25 1.36 -7.41
C VAL A 70 12.25 0.50 -6.61
N ILE A 71 12.78 -0.38 -5.78
CA ILE A 71 12.00 -1.21 -4.86
C ILE A 71 12.35 -0.79 -3.45
N GLY A 72 11.34 -0.77 -2.58
CA GLY A 72 11.54 -0.45 -1.18
C GLY A 72 10.35 -0.88 -0.34
N TRP A 73 10.55 -0.87 0.97
CA TRP A 73 9.50 -1.12 1.94
C TRP A 73 9.65 -0.21 3.16
N ALA A 74 8.54 0.03 3.84
CA ALA A 74 8.53 0.67 5.14
C ALA A 74 8.75 -0.37 6.25
N LYS A 75 9.20 0.09 7.40
CA LYS A 75 9.29 -0.75 8.59
C LYS A 75 7.87 -1.11 9.06
N PRO A 76 7.47 -2.40 9.06
CA PRO A 76 6.11 -2.77 9.40
C PRO A 76 5.78 -2.47 10.87
N VAL A 77 4.51 -2.17 11.13
CA VAL A 77 4.01 -1.98 12.50
C VAL A 77 4.01 -3.33 13.23
N PRO A 78 4.59 -3.42 14.44
CA PRO A 78 4.64 -4.68 15.17
C PRO A 78 3.26 -5.07 15.69
N VAL A 79 2.86 -6.32 15.40
CA VAL A 79 1.60 -6.92 15.81
C VAL A 79 1.88 -8.27 16.49
N ASN A 80 1.22 -8.53 17.62
CA ASN A 80 1.36 -9.78 18.38
C ASN A 80 0.02 -10.52 18.47
N PRO A 81 -0.21 -11.56 17.64
CA PRO A 81 -1.45 -12.30 17.65
C PRO A 81 -1.79 -12.97 19.00
N SER A 82 -0.76 -13.28 19.82
CA SER A 82 -0.96 -13.90 21.14
C SER A 82 -1.61 -12.97 22.17
N ARG A 83 -1.65 -11.66 21.90
CA ARG A 83 -2.32 -10.65 22.74
C ARG A 83 -3.75 -10.38 22.33
N MET A 84 -4.17 -10.86 21.16
CA MET A 84 -5.51 -10.68 20.64
C MET A 84 -6.49 -11.65 21.27
N ARG A 85 -7.77 -11.27 21.29
CA ARG A 85 -8.85 -12.09 21.89
C ARG A 85 -9.02 -13.43 21.19
N ASN A 86 -8.96 -13.45 19.84
CA ASN A 86 -9.14 -14.62 18.99
C ASN A 86 -8.01 -14.77 17.96
N GLY A 87 -6.76 -14.58 18.35
CA GLY A 87 -5.53 -14.78 17.59
C GLY A 87 -5.65 -14.77 16.06
N ARG A 88 -5.81 -15.96 15.44
CA ARG A 88 -5.87 -16.14 13.98
C ARG A 88 -7.06 -15.43 13.30
N ARG A 89 -8.22 -15.33 13.97
CA ARG A 89 -9.38 -14.63 13.41
C ARG A 89 -9.15 -13.13 13.40
N ASP A 90 -8.68 -12.60 14.51
CA ASP A 90 -8.48 -11.16 14.67
C ASP A 90 -7.34 -10.69 13.77
N MET A 91 -6.30 -11.54 13.56
CA MET A 91 -5.20 -11.28 12.64
C MET A 91 -5.65 -11.07 11.20
N LEU A 92 -6.72 -11.76 10.74
CA LEU A 92 -7.31 -11.50 9.43
C LEU A 92 -7.80 -10.05 9.32
N PHE A 93 -8.53 -9.55 10.31
CA PHE A 93 -9.04 -8.18 10.29
C PHE A 93 -7.91 -7.15 10.39
N VAL A 94 -6.89 -7.46 11.20
CA VAL A 94 -5.68 -6.63 11.27
C VAL A 94 -5.02 -6.54 9.90
N SER A 95 -4.77 -7.66 9.25
CA SER A 95 -4.12 -7.68 7.93
C SER A 95 -4.97 -6.98 6.85
N LEU A 96 -6.29 -7.10 6.91
CA LEU A 96 -7.17 -6.42 5.94
C LEU A 96 -7.37 -4.93 6.22
N ALA A 97 -6.97 -4.44 7.41
CA ALA A 97 -7.11 -3.03 7.77
C ALA A 97 -6.30 -2.11 6.84
N GLY A 98 -5.05 -2.48 6.51
CA GLY A 98 -4.20 -1.75 5.60
C GLY A 98 -4.82 -1.56 4.21
N PRO A 99 -5.06 -2.65 3.47
CA PRO A 99 -5.72 -2.58 2.17
C PRO A 99 -7.09 -1.90 2.22
N GLY A 100 -7.89 -2.16 3.26
CA GLY A 100 -9.19 -1.53 3.47
C GLY A 100 -9.07 -0.01 3.60
N THR A 101 -8.13 0.48 4.40
CA THR A 101 -7.85 1.90 4.54
C THR A 101 -7.39 2.51 3.21
N ASN A 102 -6.54 1.82 2.46
CA ASN A 102 -6.11 2.30 1.15
C ASN A 102 -7.29 2.42 0.16
N PHE A 103 -8.21 1.45 0.10
CA PHE A 103 -9.40 1.56 -0.76
C PHE A 103 -10.31 2.72 -0.35
N LEU A 104 -10.50 2.96 0.95
CA LEU A 104 -11.27 4.11 1.44
C LEU A 104 -10.62 5.44 1.05
N LEU A 105 -9.30 5.56 1.26
CA LEU A 105 -8.53 6.75 0.90
C LEU A 105 -8.50 6.99 -0.61
N ALA A 106 -8.33 5.92 -1.41
CA ALA A 106 -8.37 6.00 -2.87
C ALA A 106 -9.73 6.53 -3.35
N SER A 107 -10.82 6.01 -2.79
CA SER A 107 -12.19 6.42 -3.15
C SER A 107 -12.45 7.88 -2.77
N ALA A 108 -12.12 8.27 -1.54
CA ALA A 108 -12.29 9.64 -1.07
C ALA A 108 -11.47 10.65 -1.90
N ALA A 109 -10.22 10.31 -2.18
CA ALA A 109 -9.34 11.15 -2.98
C ALA A 109 -9.79 11.24 -4.45
N ALA A 110 -10.29 10.16 -5.03
CA ALA A 110 -10.83 10.15 -6.38
C ALA A 110 -12.09 11.05 -6.50
N ILE A 111 -13.01 10.96 -5.53
CA ILE A 111 -14.19 11.82 -5.47
C ILE A 111 -13.78 13.30 -5.36
N PHE A 112 -12.82 13.61 -4.49
CA PHE A 112 -12.33 14.96 -4.31
C PHE A 112 -11.61 15.48 -5.57
N ALA A 113 -10.75 14.67 -6.20
CA ALA A 113 -10.08 15.01 -7.44
C ALA A 113 -11.09 15.30 -8.57
N ARG A 114 -12.14 14.47 -8.70
CA ARG A 114 -13.23 14.68 -9.65
C ARG A 114 -13.93 16.01 -9.42
N TRP A 115 -14.32 16.29 -8.18
CA TRP A 115 -14.98 17.55 -7.83
C TRP A 115 -14.14 18.76 -8.20
N GLN A 116 -12.85 18.73 -7.88
CA GLN A 116 -11.91 19.79 -8.21
C GLN A 116 -11.70 19.91 -9.72
N PHE A 117 -11.59 18.79 -10.44
CA PHE A 117 -11.40 18.77 -11.88
C PHE A 117 -12.57 19.43 -12.64
N HIS A 118 -13.80 19.07 -12.29
CA HIS A 118 -14.99 19.68 -12.91
C HIS A 118 -15.11 21.18 -12.62
N GLY A 119 -14.58 21.66 -11.51
CA GLY A 119 -14.53 23.09 -11.18
C GLY A 119 -13.56 23.88 -12.04
N THR A 120 -12.61 23.24 -12.77
CA THR A 120 -11.61 23.94 -13.60
C THR A 120 -12.10 24.31 -14.99
N GLY A 121 -13.14 23.64 -15.51
CA GLY A 121 -13.63 23.82 -16.88
C GLY A 121 -12.60 23.47 -17.99
N GLN A 122 -11.52 22.78 -17.64
CA GLN A 122 -10.42 22.46 -18.55
C GLN A 122 -10.54 21.06 -19.13
N SER A 123 -10.24 20.92 -20.43
CA SER A 123 -9.93 19.63 -21.05
C SER A 123 -8.44 19.39 -20.96
N ILE A 124 -8.01 18.42 -20.15
CA ILE A 124 -6.59 18.18 -19.87
C ILE A 124 -6.11 16.94 -20.59
N ILE A 125 -4.95 17.06 -21.25
CA ILE A 125 -4.32 15.98 -22.01
C ILE A 125 -3.16 15.34 -21.22
N TYR A 126 -2.46 16.08 -20.33
CA TYR A 126 -1.27 15.62 -19.60
C TYR A 126 -1.34 15.91 -18.10
N LEU A 127 -0.76 15.02 -17.29
CA LEU A 127 -0.73 15.14 -15.82
C LEU A 127 0.04 16.36 -15.32
N ASP A 128 1.08 16.78 -16.04
CA ASP A 128 1.91 17.95 -15.71
C ASP A 128 1.14 19.27 -15.82
N GLN A 129 0.07 19.32 -16.61
CA GLN A 129 -0.82 20.47 -16.79
C GLN A 129 -1.89 20.58 -15.69
N LEU A 130 -2.10 19.53 -14.89
CA LEU A 130 -3.09 19.56 -13.83
C LEU A 130 -2.72 20.57 -12.74
N PRO A 131 -3.68 21.39 -12.26
CA PRO A 131 -3.48 22.20 -11.06
C PRO A 131 -3.11 21.30 -9.85
N SER A 132 -2.30 21.80 -8.91
CA SER A 132 -1.86 21.02 -7.74
C SER A 132 -3.02 20.50 -6.91
N VAL A 133 -4.13 21.24 -6.89
CA VAL A 133 -5.36 20.89 -6.17
C VAL A 133 -6.06 19.65 -6.76
N VAL A 134 -5.82 19.32 -8.03
CA VAL A 134 -6.30 18.11 -8.71
C VAL A 134 -5.20 17.03 -8.72
N LEU A 135 -3.96 17.44 -9.01
CA LEU A 135 -2.84 16.52 -9.16
C LEU A 135 -2.57 15.70 -7.89
N PHE A 136 -2.49 16.36 -6.72
CA PHE A 136 -2.21 15.67 -5.47
C PHE A 136 -3.29 14.63 -5.13
N PRO A 137 -4.59 14.94 -5.07
CA PRO A 137 -5.60 13.93 -4.76
C PRO A 137 -5.71 12.85 -5.82
N LEU A 138 -5.45 13.14 -7.11
CA LEU A 138 -5.41 12.12 -8.16
C LEU A 138 -4.24 11.15 -7.95
N LEU A 139 -3.03 11.64 -7.72
CA LEU A 139 -1.87 10.79 -7.45
C LEU A 139 -2.03 10.04 -6.12
N PHE A 140 -2.60 10.66 -5.11
CA PHE A 140 -2.91 10.00 -3.84
C PHE A 140 -3.95 8.89 -4.01
N ALA A 141 -4.97 9.08 -4.87
CA ALA A 141 -5.92 8.03 -5.23
C ALA A 141 -5.24 6.86 -5.96
N ILE A 142 -4.35 7.16 -6.92
CA ILE A 142 -3.59 6.14 -7.68
C ILE A 142 -2.71 5.32 -6.73
N VAL A 143 -1.94 5.97 -5.87
CA VAL A 143 -1.04 5.30 -4.92
C VAL A 143 -1.82 4.41 -3.95
N ASN A 144 -2.89 4.92 -3.37
CA ASN A 144 -3.72 4.15 -2.45
C ASN A 144 -4.42 2.98 -3.16
N LEU A 145 -4.91 3.17 -4.38
CA LEU A 145 -5.49 2.09 -5.18
C LEU A 145 -4.44 1.00 -5.45
N PHE A 146 -3.22 1.39 -5.83
CA PHE A 146 -2.12 0.46 -6.05
C PHE A 146 -1.78 -0.32 -4.77
N LEU A 147 -1.56 0.37 -3.64
CA LEU A 147 -1.26 -0.25 -2.36
C LEU A 147 -2.37 -1.20 -1.90
N GLY A 148 -3.65 -0.78 -2.04
CA GLY A 148 -4.80 -1.58 -1.68
C GLY A 148 -4.89 -2.86 -2.49
N VAL A 149 -4.84 -2.77 -3.83
CA VAL A 149 -4.91 -3.93 -4.73
C VAL A 149 -3.70 -4.85 -4.54
N PHE A 150 -2.49 -4.28 -4.45
CA PHE A 150 -1.26 -5.04 -4.29
C PHE A 150 -1.25 -5.83 -2.98
N ASN A 151 -1.51 -5.16 -1.85
CA ASN A 151 -1.53 -5.82 -0.55
C ASN A 151 -2.75 -6.73 -0.34
N PHE A 152 -3.78 -6.64 -1.17
CA PHE A 152 -4.91 -7.58 -1.13
C PHE A 152 -4.61 -8.92 -1.82
N LEU A 153 -3.50 -9.02 -2.58
CA LEU A 153 -3.10 -10.27 -3.22
C LEU A 153 -2.79 -11.35 -2.16
N PRO A 154 -3.25 -12.59 -2.38
CA PRO A 154 -3.08 -13.70 -1.43
C PRO A 154 -1.68 -14.32 -1.49
N ILE A 155 -0.64 -13.50 -1.57
CA ILE A 155 0.76 -13.90 -1.74
C ILE A 155 1.58 -13.36 -0.57
N PRO A 156 2.28 -14.20 0.22
CA PRO A 156 3.20 -13.71 1.24
C PRO A 156 4.35 -12.88 0.60
N PRO A 157 4.82 -11.81 1.24
CA PRO A 157 4.50 -11.32 2.59
C PRO A 157 3.33 -10.32 2.65
N LEU A 158 2.52 -10.20 1.58
CA LEU A 158 1.42 -9.23 1.48
C LEU A 158 0.28 -9.56 2.46
N ASP A 159 -0.49 -8.55 2.83
CA ASP A 159 -1.58 -8.67 3.82
C ASP A 159 -2.67 -9.67 3.42
N GLY A 160 -2.98 -9.75 2.13
CA GLY A 160 -3.95 -10.71 1.58
C GLY A 160 -3.60 -12.17 1.83
N ALA A 161 -2.34 -12.49 2.17
CA ALA A 161 -1.94 -13.83 2.59
C ALA A 161 -2.70 -14.31 3.84
N ALA A 162 -3.13 -13.39 4.71
CA ALA A 162 -3.95 -13.72 5.89
C ALA A 162 -5.32 -14.32 5.53
N ILE A 163 -5.86 -13.99 4.35
CA ILE A 163 -7.09 -14.60 3.83
C ILE A 163 -6.87 -16.09 3.61
N VAL A 164 -5.75 -16.44 2.96
CA VAL A 164 -5.38 -17.85 2.71
C VAL A 164 -5.20 -18.57 4.04
N GLU A 165 -4.47 -17.99 4.99
CA GLU A 165 -4.26 -18.57 6.32
C GLU A 165 -5.57 -18.80 7.06
N ARG A 166 -6.57 -17.95 6.88
CA ARG A 166 -7.88 -18.08 7.53
C ARG A 166 -8.72 -19.22 6.95
N VAL A 167 -8.66 -19.41 5.63
CA VAL A 167 -9.46 -20.41 4.90
C VAL A 167 -8.82 -21.79 4.94
N LEU A 168 -7.49 -21.88 4.99
CA LEU A 168 -6.77 -23.15 5.00
C LEU A 168 -7.12 -24.01 6.20
N PRO A 169 -7.42 -25.31 5.99
CA PRO A 169 -7.53 -26.29 7.07
C PRO A 169 -6.23 -26.36 7.90
N PRO A 170 -6.30 -26.60 9.22
CA PRO A 170 -5.12 -26.61 10.10
C PRO A 170 -3.99 -27.54 9.63
N ARG A 171 -4.33 -28.67 9.01
CA ARG A 171 -3.36 -29.64 8.46
C ARG A 171 -2.45 -29.10 7.35
N TRP A 172 -2.89 -28.02 6.64
CA TRP A 172 -2.12 -27.40 5.56
C TRP A 172 -1.28 -26.21 6.01
N LEU A 173 -1.53 -25.67 7.21
CA LEU A 173 -0.80 -24.51 7.73
C LEU A 173 0.72 -24.70 7.81
N PRO A 174 1.26 -25.86 8.24
CA PRO A 174 2.71 -26.06 8.27
C PRO A 174 3.34 -25.91 6.87
N ARG A 175 2.70 -26.45 5.83
CA ARG A 175 3.16 -26.31 4.44
C ARG A 175 3.06 -24.87 3.96
N TRP A 176 1.99 -24.17 4.33
CA TRP A 176 1.81 -22.76 4.02
C TRP A 176 2.91 -21.89 4.64
N TYR A 177 3.25 -22.13 5.91
CA TYR A 177 4.34 -21.41 6.58
C TYR A 177 5.71 -21.73 5.98
N GLN A 178 5.94 -22.93 5.50
CA GLN A 178 7.14 -23.26 4.71
C GLN A 178 7.15 -22.52 3.36
N PHE A 179 6.01 -22.38 2.70
CA PHE A 179 5.90 -21.63 1.45
C PHE A 179 6.16 -20.13 1.64
N ARG A 180 5.76 -19.54 2.77
CA ARG A 180 5.92 -18.10 3.05
C ARG A 180 7.36 -17.61 2.89
N GLN A 181 8.36 -18.42 3.19
CA GLN A 181 9.78 -18.03 3.03
C GLN A 181 10.15 -17.73 1.57
N TYR A 182 9.44 -18.31 0.60
CA TYR A 182 9.62 -18.06 -0.82
C TYR A 182 8.74 -16.94 -1.37
N GLY A 183 7.87 -16.38 -0.56
CA GLY A 183 6.87 -15.40 -0.99
C GLY A 183 7.49 -14.17 -1.66
N ILE A 184 8.58 -13.64 -1.11
CA ILE A 184 9.29 -12.50 -1.72
C ILE A 184 9.84 -12.89 -3.11
N LEU A 185 10.39 -14.08 -3.26
CA LEU A 185 10.89 -14.57 -4.54
C LEU A 185 9.76 -14.72 -5.56
N VAL A 186 8.64 -15.34 -5.14
CA VAL A 186 7.45 -15.50 -5.99
C VAL A 186 6.93 -14.14 -6.43
N LEU A 187 6.83 -13.19 -5.52
CA LEU A 187 6.38 -11.84 -5.80
C LEU A 187 7.31 -11.12 -6.78
N PHE A 188 8.63 -11.24 -6.58
CA PHE A 188 9.64 -10.69 -7.49
C PHE A 188 9.49 -11.26 -8.90
N LEU A 189 9.42 -12.59 -9.03
CA LEU A 189 9.26 -13.25 -10.33
C LEU A 189 7.95 -12.81 -11.01
N LEU A 190 6.86 -12.72 -10.25
CA LEU A 190 5.56 -12.31 -10.76
C LEU A 190 5.59 -10.86 -11.29
N VAL A 191 6.20 -9.95 -10.55
CA VAL A 191 6.24 -8.52 -10.88
C VAL A 191 7.20 -8.23 -12.04
N PHE A 192 8.37 -8.87 -12.07
CA PHE A 192 9.43 -8.52 -13.03
C PHE A 192 9.47 -9.41 -14.26
N LEU A 193 9.04 -10.67 -14.18
CA LEU A 193 9.11 -11.60 -15.30
C LEU A 193 7.78 -11.81 -16.02
N THR A 194 6.70 -11.19 -15.53
CA THR A 194 5.39 -11.36 -16.17
C THR A 194 4.71 -10.02 -16.42
N SER A 195 3.67 -10.02 -17.28
CA SER A 195 2.76 -8.88 -17.46
C SER A 195 1.67 -8.81 -16.37
N PHE A 196 1.84 -9.50 -15.24
CA PHE A 196 0.85 -9.54 -14.16
C PHE A 196 0.53 -8.14 -13.61
N PRO A 197 1.51 -7.25 -13.32
CA PRO A 197 1.19 -5.92 -12.81
C PRO A 197 0.25 -5.16 -13.74
N SER A 198 0.58 -5.06 -15.03
CA SER A 198 -0.28 -4.35 -15.99
C SER A 198 -1.66 -4.98 -16.11
N LYS A 199 -1.77 -6.31 -16.21
CA LYS A 199 -3.06 -7.00 -16.28
C LYS A 199 -3.95 -6.75 -15.08
N VAL A 200 -3.36 -6.60 -13.89
CA VAL A 200 -4.10 -6.34 -12.65
C VAL A 200 -4.40 -4.87 -12.48
N PHE A 201 -3.41 -3.97 -12.68
CA PHE A 201 -3.57 -2.56 -12.33
C PHE A 201 -4.21 -1.71 -13.43
N ASP A 202 -3.93 -1.98 -14.71
CA ASP A 202 -4.44 -1.16 -15.83
C ASP A 202 -5.97 -1.03 -15.86
N PRO A 203 -6.77 -2.10 -15.61
CA PRO A 203 -8.22 -1.97 -15.55
C PRO A 203 -8.72 -1.02 -14.45
N PHE A 204 -8.05 -1.03 -13.28
CA PHE A 204 -8.39 -0.14 -12.16
C PHE A 204 -7.98 1.30 -12.46
N LEU A 205 -6.79 1.52 -12.99
CA LEU A 205 -6.30 2.83 -13.41
C LEU A 205 -7.18 3.43 -14.50
N ALA A 206 -7.55 2.65 -15.50
CA ALA A 206 -8.44 3.11 -16.57
C ALA A 206 -9.83 3.51 -16.06
N ARG A 207 -10.36 2.82 -15.04
CA ARG A 207 -11.62 3.20 -14.39
C ARG A 207 -11.47 4.46 -13.57
N LEU A 208 -10.38 4.58 -12.81
CA LEU A 208 -10.08 5.75 -11.99
C LEU A 208 -9.94 7.01 -12.86
N TYR A 209 -9.13 6.96 -13.92
CA TYR A 209 -8.97 8.08 -14.85
C TYR A 209 -10.29 8.47 -15.52
N ARG A 210 -11.07 7.48 -15.99
CA ARG A 210 -12.40 7.76 -16.54
C ARG A 210 -13.35 8.41 -15.52
N PHE A 211 -13.28 8.00 -14.27
CA PHE A 211 -14.10 8.56 -13.21
C PHE A 211 -13.71 10.00 -12.87
N VAL A 212 -12.41 10.29 -12.77
CA VAL A 212 -11.93 11.61 -12.33
C VAL A 212 -11.94 12.63 -13.46
N LEU A 213 -11.55 12.24 -14.69
CA LEU A 213 -11.27 13.15 -15.79
C LEU A 213 -12.37 13.21 -16.87
N ARG A 214 -13.53 12.60 -16.61
CA ARG A 214 -14.75 12.67 -17.42
C ARG A 214 -15.93 13.13 -16.59
#